data_3df6a5a8a742a096ad0c52276b9bc796
#
_entry.id   3df6a5a8a742a096ad0c52276b9bc796
#
_cell.length_a   1.000
_cell.length_b   1.000
_cell.length_c   1.000
_cell.angle_alpha   90.00
_cell.angle_beta   90.00
_cell.angle_gamma   90.00
#
_symmetry.space_group_name_H-M   'P 1'
#
loop_
_entity.id
_entity.type
_entity.pdbx_description
1 polymer ?
#
loop_
_entity_poly.entity_id
_entity_poly.type
_entity_poly.pdbx_seq_one_letter_code
_entity_poly.pdbx_strand_id
1 'polypeptide(L)'
;MRPSPARLVNILVPVKRAVDYAVKIRVNAQQTGVDLNVKHSMNPFDEIAVEEAVRLRERFKDQIKSIKAVTIGPPKSAETLRTALAMGADSAIHVEIPETASAPEPLGVAKTLRALIEKQKESGGVDLVILGKQSIDDDLGQTGQMLAGLLGWSQATYASKVELDLEKKEATVVREIDGGLEELRCKLPLVVTTDLRLNEPRYASLPNIMKAKKKPLEKLKPEDLGVDLTPQMETIKVAEPPKRVGGVKVASVDELVAKLKEAGITAV
;
A
#
# COMPACT_ATOMS: atom_id res chain seq x y z
N MET A 1 -39.39 18.31 -0.53
CA MET A 1 -37.94 18.45 -0.24
C MET A 1 -37.18 18.02 -1.47
N ARG A 2 -36.28 18.83 -2.03
CA ARG A 2 -35.34 18.37 -3.04
C ARG A 2 -34.33 17.46 -2.35
N PRO A 3 -34.03 16.25 -2.87
CA PRO A 3 -32.97 15.44 -2.30
C PRO A 3 -31.67 16.26 -2.33
N SER A 4 -30.94 16.27 -1.22
CA SER A 4 -29.60 16.84 -1.17
C SER A 4 -28.76 16.16 -2.27
N PRO A 5 -28.00 16.89 -3.10
CA PRO A 5 -27.19 16.25 -4.12
C PRO A 5 -26.27 15.22 -3.45
N ALA A 6 -26.31 14.00 -3.94
CA ALA A 6 -25.46 12.92 -3.45
C ALA A 6 -24.02 13.42 -3.45
N ARG A 7 -23.38 13.46 -2.29
CA ARG A 7 -21.98 13.89 -2.20
C ARG A 7 -21.13 12.83 -2.89
N LEU A 8 -20.43 13.25 -3.94
CA LEU A 8 -19.56 12.39 -4.71
C LEU A 8 -18.33 12.01 -3.89
N VAL A 9 -17.94 10.74 -3.95
CA VAL A 9 -16.79 10.18 -3.22
C VAL A 9 -15.49 10.40 -4.01
N ASN A 10 -14.46 10.90 -3.33
CA ASN A 10 -13.11 11.00 -3.86
C ASN A 10 -12.21 9.95 -3.20
N ILE A 11 -11.49 9.18 -4.02
CA ILE A 11 -10.59 8.11 -3.58
C ILE A 11 -9.15 8.55 -3.79
N LEU A 12 -8.31 8.40 -2.76
CA LEU A 12 -6.86 8.56 -2.81
C LEU A 12 -6.20 7.20 -2.71
N VAL A 13 -5.27 6.91 -3.62
CA VAL A 13 -4.56 5.63 -3.67
C VAL A 13 -3.05 5.88 -3.60
N PRO A 14 -2.44 5.77 -2.43
CA PRO A 14 -0.99 5.75 -2.28
C PRO A 14 -0.38 4.53 -2.98
N VAL A 15 0.70 4.73 -3.72
CA VAL A 15 1.42 3.66 -4.42
C VAL A 15 2.93 3.84 -4.22
N LYS A 16 3.63 2.74 -3.96
CA LYS A 16 5.09 2.73 -3.75
C LYS A 16 5.81 2.09 -4.93
N ARG A 17 6.93 2.70 -5.34
CA ARG A 17 7.89 2.07 -6.23
C ARG A 17 8.80 1.17 -5.40
N ALA A 18 8.70 -0.14 -5.56
CA ALA A 18 9.47 -1.15 -4.85
C ALA A 18 10.37 -1.94 -5.82
N VAL A 19 11.34 -2.66 -5.30
CA VAL A 19 12.10 -3.62 -6.10
C VAL A 19 11.13 -4.67 -6.65
N ASP A 20 11.25 -4.97 -7.95
CA ASP A 20 10.38 -5.94 -8.61
C ASP A 20 10.51 -7.33 -7.95
N TYR A 21 9.39 -7.97 -7.65
CA TYR A 21 9.35 -9.28 -6.96
C TYR A 21 10.06 -10.41 -7.71
N ALA A 22 10.25 -10.27 -9.03
CA ALA A 22 10.98 -11.25 -9.84
C ALA A 22 12.51 -11.10 -9.72
N VAL A 23 12.99 -10.03 -9.10
CA VAL A 23 14.43 -9.77 -8.93
C VAL A 23 14.95 -10.56 -7.75
N LYS A 24 16.07 -11.27 -7.95
CA LYS A 24 16.81 -11.89 -6.85
C LYS A 24 17.53 -10.81 -6.03
N ILE A 25 17.05 -10.56 -4.83
CA ILE A 25 17.62 -9.58 -3.90
C ILE A 25 19.04 -10.00 -3.49
N ARG A 26 19.94 -9.02 -3.43
CA ARG A 26 21.31 -9.17 -2.94
C ARG A 26 21.63 -8.07 -1.94
N VAL A 27 22.35 -8.42 -0.89
CA VAL A 27 22.89 -7.45 0.07
C VAL A 27 24.00 -6.66 -0.63
N ASN A 28 24.04 -5.33 -0.41
CA ASN A 28 25.09 -4.49 -0.99
C ASN A 28 26.46 -4.80 -0.35
N ALA A 29 27.54 -4.36 -1.00
CA ALA A 29 28.91 -4.64 -0.55
C ALA A 29 29.21 -4.07 0.86
N GLN A 30 28.54 -3.00 1.26
CA GLN A 30 28.69 -2.35 2.56
C GLN A 30 27.87 -3.01 3.66
N GLN A 31 26.99 -3.96 3.34
CA GLN A 31 26.06 -4.59 4.26
C GLN A 31 25.12 -3.61 5.01
N THR A 32 24.83 -2.47 4.40
CA THR A 32 23.93 -1.44 4.96
C THR A 32 22.55 -1.45 4.30
N GLY A 33 22.33 -2.29 3.30
CA GLY A 33 21.08 -2.38 2.55
C GLY A 33 21.14 -3.44 1.47
N VAL A 34 20.20 -3.38 0.54
CA VAL A 34 20.16 -4.22 -0.66
C VAL A 34 20.63 -3.42 -1.88
N ASP A 35 21.05 -4.13 -2.93
CA ASP A 35 21.37 -3.52 -4.21
C ASP A 35 20.07 -2.99 -4.86
N LEU A 36 19.99 -1.67 -5.02
CA LEU A 36 18.87 -0.98 -5.64
C LEU A 36 19.05 -0.71 -7.15
N ASN A 37 20.21 -1.08 -7.72
CA ASN A 37 20.44 -0.93 -9.15
C ASN A 37 19.82 -2.09 -9.95
N VAL A 38 18.54 -2.32 -9.75
CA VAL A 38 17.76 -3.43 -10.30
C VAL A 38 16.42 -2.93 -10.81
N LYS A 39 15.67 -3.79 -11.47
CA LYS A 39 14.32 -3.48 -11.92
C LYS A 39 13.41 -3.17 -10.71
N HIS A 40 12.59 -2.13 -10.87
CA HIS A 40 11.55 -1.76 -9.93
C HIS A 40 10.18 -1.79 -10.60
N SER A 41 9.14 -2.00 -9.81
CA SER A 41 7.74 -1.98 -10.24
C SER A 41 6.86 -1.33 -9.17
N MET A 42 5.57 -1.21 -9.41
CA MET A 42 4.60 -0.89 -8.36
C MET A 42 4.58 -2.02 -7.35
N ASN A 43 4.48 -1.69 -6.07
CA ASN A 43 4.24 -2.68 -5.03
C ASN A 43 2.96 -3.48 -5.33
N PRO A 44 2.98 -4.82 -5.34
CA PRO A 44 1.82 -5.65 -5.70
C PRO A 44 0.56 -5.37 -4.87
N PHE A 45 0.70 -5.07 -3.59
CA PHE A 45 -0.46 -4.71 -2.75
C PHE A 45 -1.07 -3.36 -3.16
N ASP A 46 -0.27 -2.45 -3.70
CA ASP A 46 -0.77 -1.16 -4.19
C ASP A 46 -1.44 -1.31 -5.57
N GLU A 47 -1.01 -2.28 -6.40
CA GLU A 47 -1.74 -2.63 -7.63
C GLU A 47 -3.15 -3.11 -7.31
N ILE A 48 -3.32 -3.92 -6.25
CA ILE A 48 -4.62 -4.36 -5.74
C ILE A 48 -5.44 -3.16 -5.25
N ALA A 49 -4.81 -2.20 -4.59
CA ALA A 49 -5.48 -0.98 -4.12
C ALA A 49 -5.99 -0.11 -5.29
N VAL A 50 -5.19 0.06 -6.34
CA VAL A 50 -5.60 0.78 -7.56
C VAL A 50 -6.76 0.04 -8.24
N GLU A 51 -6.66 -1.28 -8.38
CA GLU A 51 -7.71 -2.10 -8.97
C GLU A 51 -9.03 -1.98 -8.20
N GLU A 52 -8.98 -2.03 -6.86
CA GLU A 52 -10.20 -1.90 -6.03
C GLU A 52 -10.85 -0.53 -6.22
N ALA A 53 -10.07 0.55 -6.22
CA ALA A 53 -10.59 1.88 -6.48
C ALA A 53 -11.30 1.96 -7.85
N VAL A 54 -10.74 1.34 -8.88
CA VAL A 54 -11.33 1.31 -10.22
C VAL A 54 -12.59 0.45 -10.24
N ARG A 55 -12.60 -0.73 -9.59
CA ARG A 55 -13.80 -1.58 -9.47
C ARG A 55 -14.93 -0.90 -8.72
N LEU A 56 -14.63 -0.18 -7.64
CA LEU A 56 -15.61 0.62 -6.91
C LEU A 56 -16.23 1.68 -7.84
N ARG A 57 -15.43 2.39 -8.64
CA ARG A 57 -15.95 3.35 -9.61
C ARG A 57 -16.82 2.68 -10.69
N GLU A 58 -16.43 1.52 -11.20
CA GLU A 58 -17.23 0.77 -12.17
C GLU A 58 -18.58 0.34 -11.59
N ARG A 59 -18.60 -0.02 -10.29
CA ARG A 59 -19.81 -0.42 -9.57
C ARG A 59 -20.75 0.75 -9.27
N PHE A 60 -20.18 1.87 -8.81
CA PHE A 60 -20.94 3.06 -8.35
C PHE A 60 -20.97 4.21 -9.37
N LYS A 61 -20.33 4.04 -10.54
CA LYS A 61 -20.33 5.00 -11.68
C LYS A 61 -20.25 6.46 -11.22
N ASP A 62 -21.34 7.20 -11.39
CA ASP A 62 -21.40 8.65 -11.18
C ASP A 62 -21.25 9.09 -9.71
N GLN A 63 -21.22 8.18 -8.76
CA GLN A 63 -21.05 8.49 -7.34
C GLN A 63 -19.58 8.53 -6.91
N ILE A 64 -18.65 7.93 -7.67
CA ILE A 64 -17.21 8.06 -7.48
C ILE A 64 -16.70 9.14 -8.43
N LYS A 65 -16.38 10.32 -7.88
CA LYS A 65 -16.00 11.50 -8.66
C LYS A 65 -14.58 11.39 -9.22
N SER A 66 -13.63 10.95 -8.39
CA SER A 66 -12.23 10.89 -8.78
C SER A 66 -11.45 9.81 -8.06
N ILE A 67 -10.48 9.23 -8.78
CA ILE A 67 -9.45 8.34 -8.25
C ILE A 67 -8.12 9.03 -8.49
N LYS A 68 -7.42 9.39 -7.41
CA LYS A 68 -6.13 10.06 -7.46
C LYS A 68 -5.04 9.16 -6.89
N ALA A 69 -4.03 8.85 -7.71
CA ALA A 69 -2.85 8.11 -7.23
C ALA A 69 -1.83 9.08 -6.63
N VAL A 70 -1.10 8.66 -5.61
CA VAL A 70 -0.01 9.44 -5.02
C VAL A 70 1.21 8.58 -4.74
N THR A 71 2.40 9.10 -5.01
CA THR A 71 3.66 8.47 -4.60
C THR A 71 4.58 9.50 -3.97
N ILE A 72 5.40 9.03 -3.04
CA ILE A 72 6.47 9.82 -2.40
C ILE A 72 7.76 9.07 -2.74
N GLY A 73 8.66 9.72 -3.45
CA GLY A 73 9.87 9.03 -3.87
C GLY A 73 10.70 9.82 -4.89
N PRO A 74 11.83 9.26 -5.32
CA PRO A 74 12.72 9.88 -6.30
C PRO A 74 12.03 10.07 -7.66
N PRO A 75 12.63 10.83 -8.59
CA PRO A 75 12.04 11.14 -9.90
C PRO A 75 11.53 9.93 -10.68
N LYS A 76 12.22 8.79 -10.58
CA LYS A 76 11.83 7.52 -11.23
C LYS A 76 10.50 6.95 -10.71
N SER A 77 10.03 7.37 -9.53
CA SER A 77 8.73 6.92 -8.98
C SER A 77 7.53 7.42 -9.80
N ALA A 78 7.73 8.42 -10.67
CA ALA A 78 6.70 8.85 -11.63
C ALA A 78 6.24 7.72 -12.58
N GLU A 79 7.10 6.72 -12.85
CA GLU A 79 6.75 5.57 -13.68
C GLU A 79 5.63 4.73 -13.04
N THR A 80 5.70 4.54 -11.72
CA THR A 80 4.65 3.85 -10.95
C THR A 80 3.31 4.58 -11.04
N LEU A 81 3.34 5.92 -10.96
CA LEU A 81 2.11 6.72 -11.15
C LEU A 81 1.55 6.57 -12.58
N ARG A 82 2.41 6.50 -13.60
CA ARG A 82 1.94 6.24 -14.98
C ARG A 82 1.27 4.89 -15.11
N THR A 83 1.73 3.88 -14.39
CA THR A 83 1.07 2.57 -14.31
C THR A 83 -0.31 2.69 -13.66
N ALA A 84 -0.43 3.36 -12.50
CA ALA A 84 -1.72 3.60 -11.84
C ALA A 84 -2.71 4.38 -12.75
N LEU A 85 -2.23 5.38 -13.48
CA LEU A 85 -3.02 6.14 -14.45
C LEU A 85 -3.48 5.28 -15.62
N ALA A 86 -2.65 4.32 -16.07
CA ALA A 86 -2.98 3.38 -17.12
C ALA A 86 -3.99 2.31 -16.67
N MET A 87 -3.95 1.90 -15.41
CA MET A 87 -4.94 1.01 -14.79
C MET A 87 -6.30 1.68 -14.65
N GLY A 88 -6.35 3.01 -14.50
CA GLY A 88 -7.64 3.71 -14.46
C GLY A 88 -7.71 4.94 -13.56
N ALA A 89 -6.71 5.28 -12.78
CA ALA A 89 -6.70 6.52 -12.00
C ALA A 89 -6.86 7.74 -12.92
N ASP A 90 -7.46 8.84 -12.43
CA ASP A 90 -7.77 10.03 -13.22
C ASP A 90 -6.62 11.01 -13.24
N SER A 91 -5.95 11.17 -12.11
CA SER A 91 -4.82 12.07 -11.92
C SER A 91 -3.83 11.48 -10.92
N ALA A 92 -2.65 12.07 -10.85
CA ALA A 92 -1.61 11.63 -9.92
C ALA A 92 -0.90 12.80 -9.27
N ILE A 93 -0.37 12.57 -8.06
CA ILE A 93 0.52 13.48 -7.35
C ILE A 93 1.84 12.76 -7.08
N HIS A 94 2.92 13.39 -7.43
CA HIS A 94 4.27 12.96 -7.10
C HIS A 94 4.87 13.91 -6.09
N VAL A 95 5.05 13.46 -4.86
CA VAL A 95 5.88 14.15 -3.88
C VAL A 95 7.31 13.72 -4.11
N GLU A 96 8.05 14.55 -4.83
CA GLU A 96 9.40 14.24 -5.32
C GLU A 96 10.42 14.52 -4.23
N ILE A 97 11.24 13.51 -3.92
CA ILE A 97 12.42 13.63 -3.04
C ILE A 97 13.70 13.41 -3.85
N PRO A 98 14.86 13.91 -3.40
CA PRO A 98 16.12 13.68 -4.07
C PRO A 98 16.45 12.18 -4.20
N GLU A 99 17.12 11.78 -5.29
CA GLU A 99 17.53 10.37 -5.50
C GLU A 99 18.56 9.90 -4.45
N THR A 100 19.26 10.84 -3.82
CA THR A 100 20.22 10.61 -2.75
C THR A 100 19.59 10.54 -1.35
N ALA A 101 18.31 10.88 -1.23
CA ALA A 101 17.61 10.81 0.05
C ALA A 101 17.32 9.36 0.44
N SER A 102 17.36 9.07 1.73
CA SER A 102 16.88 7.81 2.26
C SER A 102 15.40 7.61 1.94
N ALA A 103 14.97 6.36 1.82
CA ALA A 103 13.54 6.05 1.65
C ALA A 103 12.74 6.61 2.85
N PRO A 104 11.60 7.28 2.61
CA PRO A 104 10.80 7.82 3.70
C PRO A 104 10.25 6.71 4.60
N GLU A 105 10.34 6.92 5.91
CA GLU A 105 9.75 6.03 6.91
C GLU A 105 8.22 6.12 6.89
N PRO A 106 7.49 5.07 7.34
CA PRO A 106 6.02 5.03 7.33
C PRO A 106 5.35 6.24 7.98
N LEU A 107 5.91 6.76 9.09
CA LEU A 107 5.37 7.95 9.75
C LEU A 107 5.53 9.21 8.89
N GLY A 108 6.68 9.37 8.22
CA GLY A 108 6.92 10.48 7.28
C GLY A 108 5.95 10.42 6.10
N VAL A 109 5.75 9.21 5.54
CA VAL A 109 4.76 8.97 4.49
C VAL A 109 3.34 9.31 4.96
N ALA A 110 2.94 8.85 6.15
CA ALA A 110 1.62 9.13 6.72
C ALA A 110 1.39 10.64 6.95
N LYS A 111 2.40 11.36 7.47
CA LYS A 111 2.34 12.84 7.62
C LYS A 111 2.17 13.54 6.27
N THR A 112 2.88 13.09 5.25
CA THR A 112 2.78 13.65 3.89
C THR A 112 1.39 13.41 3.30
N LEU A 113 0.86 12.20 3.42
CA LEU A 113 -0.48 11.87 2.96
C LEU A 113 -1.55 12.68 3.71
N ARG A 114 -1.40 12.86 5.03
CA ARG A 114 -2.27 13.74 5.82
C ARG A 114 -2.26 15.15 5.27
N ALA A 115 -1.09 15.75 5.07
CA ALA A 115 -0.98 17.12 4.57
C ALA A 115 -1.63 17.29 3.17
N LEU A 116 -1.46 16.29 2.29
CA LEU A 116 -2.13 16.25 0.98
C LEU A 116 -3.65 16.17 1.11
N ILE A 117 -4.17 15.34 2.02
CA ILE A 117 -5.61 15.20 2.26
C ILE A 117 -6.19 16.51 2.82
N GLU A 118 -5.48 17.14 3.75
CA GLU A 118 -5.88 18.43 4.32
C GLU A 118 -5.90 19.55 3.26
N LYS A 119 -4.88 19.60 2.41
CA LYS A 119 -4.83 20.56 1.26
C LYS A 119 -5.98 20.36 0.28
N GLN A 120 -6.46 19.12 0.11
CA GLN A 120 -7.56 18.83 -0.82
C GLN A 120 -8.96 19.13 -0.24
N LYS A 121 -9.12 19.48 1.02
CA LYS A 121 -10.43 19.78 1.64
C LYS A 121 -11.18 20.87 0.86
N GLU A 122 -10.48 21.89 0.37
CA GLU A 122 -11.07 23.00 -0.40
C GLU A 122 -11.54 22.57 -1.80
N SER A 123 -10.94 21.51 -2.37
CA SER A 123 -11.28 21.00 -3.72
C SER A 123 -12.24 19.82 -3.72
N GLY A 124 -12.90 19.56 -2.60
CA GLY A 124 -13.91 18.49 -2.46
C GLY A 124 -13.53 17.40 -1.45
N GLY A 125 -12.31 17.43 -0.94
CA GLY A 125 -11.82 16.50 0.09
C GLY A 125 -11.53 15.10 -0.45
N VAL A 126 -11.11 14.24 0.46
CA VAL A 126 -10.92 12.79 0.26
C VAL A 126 -11.86 12.08 1.22
N ASP A 127 -12.58 11.08 0.75
CA ASP A 127 -13.54 10.32 1.54
C ASP A 127 -13.04 8.89 1.81
N LEU A 128 -12.18 8.36 0.93
CA LEU A 128 -11.66 7.00 1.04
C LEU A 128 -10.18 6.97 0.64
N VAL A 129 -9.34 6.41 1.49
CA VAL A 129 -7.95 6.09 1.15
C VAL A 129 -7.84 4.58 1.05
N ILE A 130 -7.33 4.08 -0.07
CA ILE A 130 -7.08 2.65 -0.29
C ILE A 130 -5.61 2.49 -0.62
N LEU A 131 -4.87 1.70 0.16
CA LEU A 131 -3.44 1.44 -0.03
C LEU A 131 -3.11 -0.02 0.28
N GLY A 132 -1.97 -0.49 -0.19
CA GLY A 132 -1.49 -1.82 0.15
C GLY A 132 -1.31 -2.00 1.67
N LYS A 133 -1.55 -3.20 2.18
CA LYS A 133 -1.34 -3.51 3.60
C LYS A 133 0.12 -3.31 4.02
N GLN A 134 1.04 -3.56 3.10
CA GLN A 134 2.49 -3.48 3.31
C GLN A 134 3.20 -3.27 1.98
N SER A 135 4.49 -2.97 2.00
CA SER A 135 5.36 -3.02 0.83
C SER A 135 6.27 -4.24 0.90
N ILE A 136 6.47 -4.93 -0.23
CA ILE A 136 7.23 -6.18 -0.30
C ILE A 136 8.73 -6.02 -0.03
N ASP A 137 9.24 -4.79 -0.03
CA ASP A 137 10.65 -4.47 0.18
C ASP A 137 11.04 -4.28 1.65
N ASP A 138 10.09 -3.83 2.50
CA ASP A 138 10.34 -3.57 3.91
C ASP A 138 9.37 -4.26 4.87
N ASP A 139 8.22 -4.73 4.38
CA ASP A 139 7.17 -5.42 5.14
C ASP A 139 6.69 -4.69 6.42
N LEU A 140 6.90 -3.37 6.52
CA LEU A 140 6.60 -2.61 7.74
C LEU A 140 5.10 -2.58 8.08
N GLY A 141 4.22 -2.50 7.08
CA GLY A 141 2.76 -2.60 7.26
C GLY A 141 2.14 -1.57 8.21
N GLN A 142 2.67 -0.34 8.28
CA GLN A 142 2.30 0.65 9.29
C GLN A 142 1.65 1.92 8.73
N THR A 143 1.86 2.24 7.46
CA THR A 143 1.49 3.54 6.88
C THR A 143 0.00 3.82 6.98
N GLY A 144 -0.85 2.85 6.64
CA GLY A 144 -2.31 3.03 6.65
C GLY A 144 -2.85 3.31 8.06
N GLN A 145 -2.40 2.56 9.04
CA GLN A 145 -2.80 2.69 10.44
C GLN A 145 -2.34 4.04 11.03
N MET A 146 -1.10 4.45 10.74
CA MET A 146 -0.56 5.74 11.16
C MET A 146 -1.35 6.89 10.52
N LEU A 147 -1.69 6.78 9.22
CA LEU A 147 -2.49 7.78 8.53
C LEU A 147 -3.88 7.91 9.16
N ALA A 148 -4.55 6.79 9.42
CA ALA A 148 -5.86 6.78 10.06
C ALA A 148 -5.82 7.45 11.43
N GLY A 149 -4.82 7.12 12.26
CA GLY A 149 -4.60 7.75 13.56
C GLY A 149 -4.35 9.26 13.47
N LEU A 150 -3.49 9.70 12.53
CA LEU A 150 -3.20 11.13 12.32
C LEU A 150 -4.41 11.93 11.84
N LEU A 151 -5.34 11.31 11.09
CA LEU A 151 -6.56 11.95 10.60
C LEU A 151 -7.74 11.83 11.57
N GLY A 152 -7.67 10.93 12.56
CA GLY A 152 -8.81 10.58 13.40
C GLY A 152 -9.92 9.86 12.61
N TRP A 153 -9.55 9.12 11.54
CA TRP A 153 -10.47 8.39 10.69
C TRP A 153 -10.60 6.93 11.11
N SER A 154 -11.71 6.31 10.72
CA SER A 154 -11.84 4.85 10.81
C SER A 154 -10.78 4.16 9.95
N GLN A 155 -10.39 2.94 10.34
CA GLN A 155 -9.50 2.09 9.56
C GLN A 155 -10.09 0.69 9.40
N ALA A 156 -9.87 0.08 8.23
CA ALA A 156 -10.17 -1.31 7.97
C ALA A 156 -8.95 -1.93 7.27
N THR A 157 -8.18 -2.70 8.02
CA THR A 157 -6.89 -3.26 7.56
C THR A 157 -7.03 -4.68 7.05
N TYR A 158 -6.14 -5.10 6.13
CA TYR A 158 -6.08 -6.44 5.54
C TYR A 158 -7.39 -6.83 4.83
N ALA A 159 -8.00 -5.89 4.10
CA ALA A 159 -9.28 -6.09 3.44
C ALA A 159 -9.20 -7.17 2.35
N SER A 160 -10.09 -8.16 2.44
CA SER A 160 -10.34 -9.18 1.42
C SER A 160 -11.67 -8.98 0.68
N LYS A 161 -12.54 -8.08 1.19
CA LYS A 161 -13.76 -7.63 0.53
C LYS A 161 -14.12 -6.22 0.99
N VAL A 162 -14.56 -5.37 0.07
CA VAL A 162 -15.02 -4.00 0.36
C VAL A 162 -16.38 -3.77 -0.29
N GLU A 163 -17.36 -3.39 0.51
CA GLU A 163 -18.69 -2.99 0.07
C GLU A 163 -19.02 -1.59 0.60
N LEU A 164 -19.43 -0.68 -0.27
CA LEU A 164 -19.81 0.69 0.11
C LEU A 164 -21.32 0.84 0.13
N ASP A 165 -21.84 1.48 1.17
CA ASP A 165 -23.18 2.04 1.23
C ASP A 165 -23.04 3.57 1.20
N LEU A 166 -23.14 4.14 0.00
CA LEU A 166 -22.91 5.58 -0.19
C LEU A 166 -24.06 6.44 0.33
N GLU A 167 -25.27 5.88 0.47
CA GLU A 167 -26.43 6.56 1.05
C GLU A 167 -26.20 6.76 2.55
N LYS A 168 -25.76 5.73 3.26
CA LYS A 168 -25.43 5.79 4.69
C LYS A 168 -24.04 6.34 4.98
N LYS A 169 -23.18 6.50 3.96
CA LYS A 169 -21.76 6.85 4.10
C LYS A 169 -21.01 5.86 4.98
N GLU A 170 -21.23 4.60 4.73
CA GLU A 170 -20.61 3.48 5.45
C GLU A 170 -19.93 2.52 4.48
N ALA A 171 -18.99 1.77 5.00
CA ALA A 171 -18.37 0.65 4.33
C ALA A 171 -18.45 -0.60 5.20
N THR A 172 -18.76 -1.73 4.60
CA THR A 172 -18.60 -3.06 5.19
C THR A 172 -17.36 -3.68 4.59
N VAL A 173 -16.40 -4.03 5.44
CA VAL A 173 -15.10 -4.59 5.02
C VAL A 173 -14.89 -5.92 5.71
N VAL A 174 -14.70 -6.97 4.92
CA VAL A 174 -14.20 -8.26 5.43
C VAL A 174 -12.69 -8.23 5.38
N ARG A 175 -12.06 -8.55 6.50
CA ARG A 175 -10.60 -8.54 6.67
C ARG A 175 -10.06 -9.90 7.06
N GLU A 176 -8.81 -10.16 6.64
CA GLU A 176 -8.06 -11.34 7.05
C GLU A 176 -7.46 -11.12 8.44
N ILE A 177 -7.69 -12.07 9.34
CA ILE A 177 -7.08 -12.10 10.67
C ILE A 177 -6.50 -13.49 10.96
N ASP A 178 -5.67 -13.60 12.00
CA ASP A 178 -5.19 -14.90 12.45
C ASP A 178 -6.39 -15.76 12.91
N GLY A 179 -6.53 -16.90 12.28
CA GLY A 179 -7.62 -17.84 12.59
C GLY A 179 -8.91 -17.64 11.81
N GLY A 180 -9.02 -16.66 10.87
CA GLY A 180 -10.21 -16.54 10.05
C GLY A 180 -10.45 -15.16 9.42
N LEU A 181 -11.72 -14.80 9.35
CA LEU A 181 -12.20 -13.54 8.77
C LEU A 181 -12.96 -12.74 9.83
N GLU A 182 -12.86 -11.42 9.73
CA GLU A 182 -13.62 -10.50 10.54
C GLU A 182 -14.37 -9.49 9.65
N GLU A 183 -15.61 -9.20 9.95
CA GLU A 183 -16.39 -8.17 9.25
C GLU A 183 -16.44 -6.89 10.09
N LEU A 184 -16.03 -5.78 9.50
CA LEU A 184 -16.08 -4.46 10.10
C LEU A 184 -17.09 -3.58 9.36
N ARG A 185 -17.88 -2.80 10.10
CA ARG A 185 -18.68 -1.70 9.56
C ARG A 185 -18.06 -0.37 10.00
N CYS A 186 -17.66 0.43 9.05
CA CYS A 186 -16.95 1.69 9.25
C CYS A 186 -17.70 2.84 8.59
N LYS A 187 -17.65 4.03 9.21
CA LYS A 187 -18.14 5.27 8.59
C LYS A 187 -17.06 5.88 7.70
N LEU A 188 -17.48 6.53 6.62
CA LEU A 188 -16.62 7.40 5.84
C LEU A 188 -16.44 8.76 6.56
N PRO A 189 -15.25 9.39 6.51
CA PRO A 189 -14.09 8.96 5.75
C PRO A 189 -13.36 7.77 6.37
N LEU A 190 -12.68 6.97 5.52
CA LEU A 190 -12.11 5.67 5.90
C LEU A 190 -10.74 5.45 5.25
N VAL A 191 -9.84 4.80 5.97
CA VAL A 191 -8.59 4.24 5.45
C VAL A 191 -8.72 2.73 5.36
N VAL A 192 -8.50 2.16 4.17
CA VAL A 192 -8.51 0.72 3.90
C VAL A 192 -7.14 0.27 3.49
N THR A 193 -6.64 -0.82 4.07
CA THR A 193 -5.43 -1.49 3.56
C THR A 193 -5.80 -2.83 2.91
N THR A 194 -5.25 -3.11 1.72
CA THR A 194 -5.66 -4.23 0.88
C THR A 194 -4.83 -5.47 1.11
N ASP A 195 -5.49 -6.62 1.22
CA ASP A 195 -4.87 -7.94 1.21
C ASP A 195 -4.83 -8.53 -0.22
N LEU A 196 -4.02 -9.58 -0.42
CA LEU A 196 -3.88 -10.29 -1.71
C LEU A 196 -5.19 -10.90 -2.21
N ARG A 197 -6.11 -11.25 -1.31
CA ARG A 197 -7.37 -11.91 -1.64
C ARG A 197 -8.47 -10.96 -2.09
N LEU A 198 -8.24 -9.65 -2.03
CA LEU A 198 -9.26 -8.66 -2.36
C LEU A 198 -9.65 -8.71 -3.85
N ASN A 199 -8.66 -8.76 -4.71
CA ASN A 199 -8.88 -8.82 -6.16
C ASN A 199 -7.60 -9.24 -6.91
N GLU A 200 -7.76 -9.48 -8.22
CA GLU A 200 -6.65 -9.61 -9.17
C GLU A 200 -6.56 -8.32 -9.99
N PRO A 201 -5.40 -7.62 -9.95
CA PRO A 201 -5.21 -6.40 -10.72
C PRO A 201 -5.30 -6.63 -12.24
N ARG A 202 -5.96 -5.70 -12.93
CA ARG A 202 -6.01 -5.71 -14.39
C ARG A 202 -4.69 -5.29 -15.01
N TYR A 203 -4.39 -5.85 -16.18
CA TYR A 203 -3.30 -5.35 -17.01
C TYR A 203 -3.72 -4.07 -17.72
N ALA A 204 -2.82 -3.08 -17.76
CA ALA A 204 -3.05 -1.89 -18.54
C ALA A 204 -2.94 -2.21 -20.06
N SER A 205 -3.99 -1.88 -20.82
CA SER A 205 -3.96 -2.02 -22.27
C SER A 205 -3.05 -0.97 -22.92
N LEU A 206 -2.49 -1.26 -24.09
CA LEU A 206 -1.67 -0.29 -24.84
C LEU A 206 -2.36 1.06 -25.05
N PRO A 207 -3.66 1.12 -25.45
CA PRO A 207 -4.38 2.39 -25.54
C PRO A 207 -4.43 3.15 -24.21
N ASN A 208 -4.60 2.46 -23.08
CA ASN A 208 -4.64 3.09 -21.76
C ASN A 208 -3.27 3.60 -21.33
N ILE A 209 -2.18 2.89 -21.66
CA ILE A 209 -0.79 3.36 -21.44
C ILE A 209 -0.54 4.65 -22.22
N MET A 210 -1.00 4.72 -23.48
CA MET A 210 -0.87 5.94 -24.30
C MET A 210 -1.69 7.11 -23.74
N LYS A 211 -2.91 6.85 -23.28
CA LYS A 211 -3.75 7.87 -22.62
C LYS A 211 -3.15 8.34 -21.32
N ALA A 212 -2.57 7.45 -20.52
CA ALA A 212 -1.94 7.75 -19.24
C ALA A 212 -0.82 8.80 -19.34
N LYS A 213 -0.09 8.83 -20.47
CA LYS A 213 0.95 9.84 -20.72
C LYS A 213 0.41 11.28 -20.73
N LYS A 214 -0.86 11.46 -21.08
CA LYS A 214 -1.55 12.78 -21.17
C LYS A 214 -2.32 13.13 -19.90
N LYS A 215 -2.54 12.18 -18.99
CA LYS A 215 -3.27 12.46 -17.73
C LYS A 215 -2.47 13.38 -16.80
N PRO A 216 -3.15 14.22 -16.00
CA PRO A 216 -2.51 15.14 -15.09
C PRO A 216 -1.62 14.41 -14.07
N LEU A 217 -0.39 14.90 -13.92
CA LEU A 217 0.55 14.49 -12.88
C LEU A 217 1.12 15.76 -12.26
N GLU A 218 0.68 16.07 -11.05
CA GLU A 218 1.15 17.17 -10.24
C GLU A 218 2.46 16.76 -9.54
N LYS A 219 3.43 17.67 -9.51
CA LYS A 219 4.67 17.48 -8.77
C LYS A 219 4.71 18.45 -7.61
N LEU A 220 5.04 17.93 -6.43
CA LEU A 220 5.21 18.68 -5.18
C LEU A 220 6.52 18.26 -4.53
N LYS A 221 6.99 19.07 -3.60
CA LYS A 221 8.09 18.71 -2.69
C LYS A 221 7.53 18.58 -1.26
N PRO A 222 8.22 17.85 -0.37
CA PRO A 222 7.83 17.75 1.04
C PRO A 222 7.70 19.13 1.71
N GLU A 223 8.57 20.08 1.35
CA GLU A 223 8.57 21.45 1.86
C GLU A 223 7.30 22.20 1.50
N ASP A 224 6.72 21.97 0.30
CA ASP A 224 5.45 22.56 -0.16
C ASP A 224 4.25 22.12 0.70
N LEU A 225 4.44 21.07 1.47
CA LEU A 225 3.45 20.48 2.37
C LEU A 225 3.80 20.72 3.86
N GLY A 226 4.91 21.38 4.14
CA GLY A 226 5.39 21.61 5.49
C GLY A 226 5.76 20.32 6.24
N VAL A 227 6.21 19.28 5.52
CA VAL A 227 6.53 17.97 6.08
C VAL A 227 8.03 17.74 6.09
N ASP A 228 8.55 17.34 7.25
CA ASP A 228 9.91 16.86 7.41
C ASP A 228 9.94 15.33 7.25
N LEU A 229 10.78 14.85 6.33
CA LEU A 229 11.01 13.44 6.02
C LEU A 229 12.37 12.94 6.53
N THR A 230 13.01 13.68 7.41
CA THR A 230 14.29 13.28 8.01
C THR A 230 14.15 11.90 8.68
N PRO A 231 14.96 10.91 8.29
CA PRO A 231 14.90 9.58 8.90
C PRO A 231 15.18 9.64 10.41
N GLN A 232 14.41 8.84 11.16
CA GLN A 232 14.58 8.70 12.61
C GLN A 232 15.31 7.40 12.96
N MET A 233 15.49 6.50 12.00
CA MET A 233 16.18 5.22 12.16
C MET A 233 17.35 5.11 11.19
N GLU A 234 18.40 4.42 11.62
CA GLU A 234 19.56 4.09 10.80
C GLU A 234 19.70 2.57 10.69
N THR A 235 19.86 2.08 9.46
CA THR A 235 20.13 0.65 9.21
C THR A 235 21.62 0.37 9.47
N ILE A 236 21.93 -0.26 10.60
CA ILE A 236 23.31 -0.55 11.01
C ILE A 236 23.88 -1.70 10.16
N LYS A 237 23.10 -2.79 9.96
CA LYS A 237 23.58 -3.97 9.25
C LYS A 237 22.44 -4.75 8.62
N VAL A 238 22.67 -5.18 7.37
CA VAL A 238 21.82 -6.13 6.65
C VAL A 238 22.67 -7.34 6.27
N ALA A 239 22.14 -8.55 6.51
CA ALA A 239 22.79 -9.80 6.16
C ALA A 239 21.79 -10.76 5.50
N GLU A 240 22.28 -11.65 4.65
CA GLU A 240 21.44 -12.74 4.17
C GLU A 240 21.03 -13.66 5.32
N PRO A 241 19.80 -14.20 5.31
CA PRO A 241 19.38 -15.14 6.34
C PRO A 241 20.28 -16.41 6.30
N PRO A 242 20.53 -17.04 7.46
CA PRO A 242 21.32 -18.26 7.51
C PRO A 242 20.64 -19.35 6.66
N LYS A 243 21.46 -20.15 5.97
CA LYS A 243 20.95 -21.27 5.19
C LYS A 243 20.20 -22.24 6.12
N ARG A 244 18.96 -22.55 5.77
CA ARG A 244 18.21 -23.57 6.49
C ARG A 244 18.89 -24.92 6.31
N VAL A 245 19.24 -25.58 7.43
CA VAL A 245 19.75 -26.95 7.43
C VAL A 245 18.53 -27.85 7.42
N GLY A 246 18.52 -28.82 6.51
CA GLY A 246 17.47 -29.86 6.47
C GLY A 246 17.47 -30.70 7.77
N GLY A 247 16.28 -31.17 8.12
CA GLY A 247 16.17 -32.12 9.26
C GLY A 247 16.88 -33.42 9.02
N VAL A 248 17.01 -34.23 10.06
CA VAL A 248 17.58 -35.59 10.01
C VAL A 248 16.48 -36.61 9.75
N LYS A 249 16.68 -37.54 8.82
CA LYS A 249 15.78 -38.65 8.64
C LYS A 249 15.96 -39.63 9.81
N VAL A 250 14.86 -40.13 10.33
CA VAL A 250 14.82 -41.13 11.41
C VAL A 250 14.32 -42.49 10.89
N ALA A 251 14.76 -43.58 11.49
CA ALA A 251 14.41 -44.91 11.05
C ALA A 251 13.11 -45.44 11.70
N SER A 252 12.70 -44.87 12.83
CA SER A 252 11.52 -45.32 13.57
C SER A 252 10.79 -44.16 14.27
N VAL A 253 9.56 -44.41 14.70
CA VAL A 253 8.79 -43.49 15.52
C VAL A 253 9.43 -43.23 16.87
N ASP A 254 9.98 -44.27 17.49
CA ASP A 254 10.67 -44.18 18.79
C ASP A 254 11.91 -43.27 18.70
N GLU A 255 12.67 -43.37 17.62
CA GLU A 255 13.80 -42.46 17.36
C GLU A 255 13.33 -41.01 17.15
N LEU A 256 12.21 -40.82 16.44
CA LEU A 256 11.63 -39.48 16.27
C LEU A 256 11.24 -38.87 17.62
N VAL A 257 10.53 -39.63 18.45
CA VAL A 257 10.12 -39.19 19.80
C VAL A 257 11.33 -38.87 20.66
N ALA A 258 12.37 -39.69 20.62
CA ALA A 258 13.60 -39.42 21.37
C ALA A 258 14.25 -38.09 20.93
N LYS A 259 14.40 -37.88 19.61
CA LYS A 259 14.98 -36.63 19.06
C LYS A 259 14.12 -35.41 19.33
N LEU A 260 12.80 -35.53 19.32
CA LEU A 260 11.90 -34.40 19.67
C LEU A 260 12.08 -34.04 21.15
N LYS A 261 12.20 -35.01 22.05
CA LYS A 261 12.49 -34.76 23.47
C LYS A 261 13.86 -34.13 23.69
N GLU A 262 14.90 -34.59 23.00
CA GLU A 262 16.23 -33.98 23.03
C GLU A 262 16.19 -32.50 22.54
N ALA A 263 15.34 -32.19 21.56
CA ALA A 263 15.12 -30.84 21.08
C ALA A 263 14.26 -29.98 22.01
N GLY A 264 13.84 -30.48 23.16
CA GLY A 264 13.05 -29.77 24.15
C GLY A 264 11.54 -29.72 23.88
N ILE A 265 11.06 -30.53 22.93
CA ILE A 265 9.63 -30.66 22.65
C ILE A 265 9.04 -31.69 23.59
N THR A 266 8.35 -31.24 24.64
CA THR A 266 7.82 -32.10 25.73
C THR A 266 6.35 -32.50 25.54
N ALA A 267 5.66 -31.98 24.53
CA ALA A 267 4.24 -32.24 24.26
C ALA A 267 4.00 -33.45 23.34
N VAL A 268 4.91 -34.47 23.36
CA VAL A 268 4.81 -35.69 22.55
C VAL A 268 4.76 -36.92 23.46
#